data_27351fecbad99448a59baccf7eaa3ee0
#
_entry.id   27351fecbad99448a59baccf7eaa3ee0
#
_cell.length_a   1.000
_cell.length_b   1.000
_cell.length_c   1.000
_cell.angle_alpha   90.00
_cell.angle_beta   90.00
_cell.angle_gamma   90.00
#
_symmetry.space_group_name_H-M   'P 1'
#
loop_
_entity.id
_entity.type
_entity.pdbx_description
1 polymer ?
#
loop_
_entity_poly.entity_id
_entity_poly.type
_entity_poly.pdbx_seq_one_letter_code
_entity_poly.pdbx_strand_id
1 'polypeptide(L)'
;STDQNKKKNISYIFSKFDFDLKLDNFNSSKLYFDLEKVTNDTFLKVFDTNLLENSTSLKPGNQNEFSSELKFVLNHEEFDLTTGISSYENLQLHNNDRYQYTLPYYDFNKILFPNFKKGSFQFNSNGNNNLKNTNELTSQIVNNLLYSSQDYFSKNGLIYKFNVNLKNLNSVGKNVSEYKSSPQAELMSIFELKSTIPLKKQTEKYLSYLTPKISFRVNPSDMKNHSSADKTLNTDNIFSINRLGFNDSFEAGRSLTIGVDYNKQMLKDLNKYFELKLATVFRDKEENFLPKKSTLNRKTSNLFGSMTNNF
;
A
#
# COMPACT_ATOMS: atom_id res chain seq x y z
N SER A 1 43.25 17.20 35.31
CA SER A 1 42.41 16.36 34.44
C SER A 1 42.58 16.85 33.01
N THR A 2 43.36 16.09 32.25
CA THR A 2 43.58 16.35 30.83
C THR A 2 42.41 15.77 30.03
N ASP A 3 41.51 16.63 29.63
CA ASP A 3 40.50 16.32 28.63
C ASP A 3 41.20 16.09 27.29
N GLN A 4 41.40 14.85 26.95
CA GLN A 4 41.82 14.47 25.60
C GLN A 4 40.60 14.71 24.70
N ASN A 5 40.56 15.87 24.04
CA ASN A 5 39.69 16.13 22.90
C ASN A 5 40.00 15.08 21.82
N LYS A 6 39.30 13.94 21.85
CA LYS A 6 39.25 13.03 20.71
C LYS A 6 38.71 13.81 19.54
N LYS A 7 39.55 14.21 18.60
CA LYS A 7 39.15 14.72 17.30
C LYS A 7 38.26 13.63 16.67
N LYS A 8 36.95 13.77 16.76
CA LYS A 8 36.04 12.92 16.03
C LYS A 8 36.22 13.25 14.55
N ASN A 9 36.70 12.30 13.79
CA ASN A 9 36.77 12.43 12.34
C ASN A 9 35.34 12.70 11.82
N ILE A 10 35.18 13.78 11.09
CA ILE A 10 33.94 14.13 10.43
C ILE A 10 34.00 13.50 9.05
N SER A 11 33.10 12.58 8.79
CA SER A 11 32.99 11.91 7.50
C SER A 11 31.54 11.58 7.16
N TYR A 12 31.29 11.41 5.90
CA TYR A 12 30.03 10.92 5.36
C TYR A 12 30.31 9.89 4.27
N ILE A 13 29.34 9.04 4.03
CA ILE A 13 29.30 8.13 2.89
C ILE A 13 27.88 8.05 2.37
N PHE A 14 27.71 8.33 1.08
CA PHE A 14 26.48 8.17 0.33
C PHE A 14 26.84 7.36 -0.92
N SER A 15 26.22 6.21 -1.08
CA SER A 15 26.51 5.31 -2.18
C SER A 15 25.24 4.67 -2.66
N LYS A 16 25.02 4.65 -3.96
CA LYS A 16 23.90 3.98 -4.59
C LYS A 16 24.39 3.16 -5.77
N PHE A 17 24.07 1.87 -5.76
CA PHE A 17 24.43 0.94 -6.80
C PHE A 17 23.21 0.16 -7.24
N ASP A 18 23.03 0.08 -8.54
CA ASP A 18 22.00 -0.72 -9.20
C ASP A 18 22.74 -1.75 -10.08
N PHE A 19 22.62 -3.02 -9.72
CA PHE A 19 23.23 -4.12 -10.48
C PHE A 19 22.15 -4.92 -11.19
N ASP A 20 22.28 -5.04 -12.51
CA ASP A 20 21.52 -5.98 -13.29
C ASP A 20 22.24 -7.34 -13.26
N LEU A 21 21.66 -8.32 -12.58
CA LEU A 21 22.27 -9.63 -12.37
C LEU A 21 22.13 -10.56 -13.57
N LYS A 22 21.21 -10.24 -14.50
CA LYS A 22 20.94 -11.00 -15.75
C LYS A 22 20.80 -12.51 -15.51
N LEU A 23 20.06 -12.88 -14.46
CA LEU A 23 19.83 -14.30 -14.16
C LEU A 23 18.98 -14.93 -15.27
N ASP A 24 19.39 -16.12 -15.70
CA ASP A 24 18.61 -16.91 -16.65
C ASP A 24 17.20 -17.21 -16.11
N ASN A 25 16.21 -17.26 -16.98
CA ASN A 25 14.81 -17.51 -16.68
C ASN A 25 14.08 -16.37 -15.94
N PHE A 26 14.70 -15.20 -15.74
CA PHE A 26 14.03 -14.02 -15.18
C PHE A 26 13.92 -12.91 -16.22
N ASN A 27 12.76 -12.25 -16.28
CA ASN A 27 12.55 -11.07 -17.11
C ASN A 27 13.40 -9.89 -16.62
N SER A 28 13.62 -9.82 -15.31
CA SER A 28 14.48 -8.85 -14.66
C SER A 28 14.98 -9.39 -13.32
N SER A 29 16.26 -9.20 -13.05
CA SER A 29 16.88 -9.56 -11.77
C SER A 29 17.86 -8.47 -11.36
N LYS A 30 17.54 -7.74 -10.30
CA LYS A 30 18.29 -6.56 -9.88
C LYS A 30 18.66 -6.61 -8.41
N LEU A 31 19.87 -6.15 -8.12
CA LEU A 31 20.36 -5.91 -6.77
C LEU A 31 20.56 -4.41 -6.59
N TYR A 32 19.90 -3.84 -5.62
CA TYR A 32 20.03 -2.45 -5.21
C TYR A 32 20.80 -2.38 -3.89
N PHE A 33 21.77 -1.49 -3.85
CA PHE A 33 22.48 -1.15 -2.62
C PHE A 33 22.46 0.36 -2.47
N ASP A 34 21.89 0.83 -1.38
CA ASP A 34 21.87 2.22 -1.00
C ASP A 34 22.43 2.37 0.41
N LEU A 35 23.41 3.24 0.60
CA LEU A 35 24.07 3.48 1.87
C LEU A 35 24.15 4.97 2.13
N GLU A 36 23.51 5.40 3.20
CA GLU A 36 23.55 6.77 3.70
C GLU A 36 24.07 6.79 5.14
N LYS A 37 25.20 7.43 5.39
CA LYS A 37 25.78 7.53 6.72
C LYS A 37 26.54 8.82 6.90
N VAL A 38 26.37 9.46 8.06
CA VAL A 38 27.21 10.57 8.56
C VAL A 38 27.75 10.21 9.94
N THR A 39 28.95 10.71 10.25
CA THR A 39 29.57 10.52 11.58
C THR A 39 29.30 11.67 12.55
N ASN A 40 28.71 12.77 12.05
CA ASN A 40 28.37 13.97 12.84
C ASN A 40 26.99 14.48 12.47
N ASP A 41 26.12 14.67 13.45
CA ASP A 41 24.70 15.01 13.27
C ASP A 41 24.48 16.40 12.68
N THR A 42 25.46 17.30 12.78
CA THR A 42 25.39 18.67 12.26
C THR A 42 26.12 18.83 10.92
N PHE A 43 26.81 17.76 10.45
CA PHE A 43 27.68 17.83 9.28
C PHE A 43 26.96 18.41 8.05
N LEU A 44 25.82 17.88 7.68
CA LEU A 44 25.07 18.35 6.51
C LEU A 44 24.55 19.77 6.67
N LYS A 45 24.26 20.22 7.90
CA LYS A 45 23.79 21.59 8.19
C LYS A 45 24.91 22.60 8.06
N VAL A 46 26.13 22.23 8.44
CA VAL A 46 27.31 23.13 8.43
C VAL A 46 27.92 23.24 7.04
N PHE A 47 27.89 22.15 6.27
CA PHE A 47 28.57 22.06 4.96
C PHE A 47 27.61 22.01 3.77
N ASP A 48 26.34 22.38 3.96
CA ASP A 48 25.28 22.31 2.96
C ASP A 48 25.64 22.97 1.61
N THR A 49 26.37 24.07 1.63
CA THR A 49 26.73 24.82 0.43
C THR A 49 28.01 24.34 -0.27
N ASN A 50 28.88 23.59 0.42
CA ASN A 50 30.22 23.28 -0.07
C ASN A 50 30.41 21.83 -0.55
N LEU A 51 29.48 20.92 -0.23
CA LEU A 51 29.67 19.50 -0.49
C LEU A 51 29.33 19.08 -1.90
N LEU A 52 28.70 19.94 -2.69
CA LEU A 52 28.10 19.53 -3.97
C LEU A 52 28.12 20.64 -5.00
N GLU A 53 29.28 21.00 -5.44
CA GLU A 53 29.42 21.47 -6.81
C GLU A 53 29.19 20.27 -7.75
N ASN A 54 28.04 20.32 -8.44
CA ASN A 54 27.69 19.57 -9.63
C ASN A 54 27.18 18.13 -9.54
N SER A 55 25.94 17.97 -9.97
CA SER A 55 25.46 16.94 -10.91
C SER A 55 25.52 15.46 -10.53
N THR A 56 25.59 15.07 -9.27
CA THR A 56 25.36 13.67 -8.91
C THR A 56 23.93 13.48 -8.39
N SER A 57 23.26 12.39 -8.80
CA SER A 57 21.96 11.96 -8.28
C SER A 57 21.98 11.62 -6.76
N LEU A 58 23.16 11.59 -6.16
CA LEU A 58 23.48 11.33 -4.76
C LEU A 58 23.74 12.63 -4.01
N LYS A 59 22.79 13.55 -4.05
CA LYS A 59 22.93 14.82 -3.37
C LYS A 59 22.48 14.70 -1.90
N PRO A 60 23.40 14.69 -0.88
CA PRO A 60 22.97 14.83 0.48
C PRO A 60 22.36 16.23 0.63
N GLY A 61 21.04 16.30 0.82
CA GLY A 61 20.36 17.54 1.20
C GLY A 61 20.54 17.80 2.68
N ASN A 62 19.97 18.89 3.17
CA ASN A 62 19.87 19.18 4.60
C ASN A 62 18.81 18.25 5.24
N GLN A 63 19.07 16.94 5.23
CA GLN A 63 18.17 15.91 5.72
C GLN A 63 18.59 15.47 7.12
N ASN A 64 17.60 15.11 7.94
CA ASN A 64 17.82 14.57 9.28
C ASN A 64 17.58 13.05 9.34
N GLU A 65 17.02 12.47 8.29
CA GLU A 65 16.69 11.05 8.19
C GLU A 65 17.48 10.40 7.07
N PHE A 66 18.13 9.28 7.36
CA PHE A 66 18.89 8.46 6.44
C PHE A 66 18.25 7.09 6.30
N SER A 67 18.32 6.57 5.10
CA SER A 67 17.85 5.21 4.78
C SER A 67 18.97 4.46 4.08
N SER A 68 19.34 3.30 4.61
CA SER A 68 20.27 2.39 3.96
C SER A 68 19.57 1.07 3.68
N GLU A 69 19.70 0.55 2.47
CA GLU A 69 18.97 -0.62 2.01
C GLU A 69 19.85 -1.52 1.14
N LEU A 70 19.73 -2.82 1.36
CA LEU A 70 20.13 -3.84 0.40
C LEU A 70 18.86 -4.57 -0.06
N LYS A 71 18.53 -4.45 -1.35
CA LYS A 71 17.28 -4.96 -1.90
C LYS A 71 17.53 -5.79 -3.15
N PHE A 72 16.87 -6.93 -3.20
CA PHE A 72 16.89 -7.86 -4.31
C PHE A 72 15.49 -7.91 -4.95
N VAL A 73 15.41 -7.68 -6.26
CA VAL A 73 14.16 -7.67 -7.02
C VAL A 73 14.26 -8.68 -8.15
N LEU A 74 13.37 -9.66 -8.13
CA LEU A 74 13.24 -10.70 -9.14
C LEU A 74 11.86 -10.62 -9.78
N ASN A 75 11.84 -10.53 -11.09
CA ASN A 75 10.62 -10.59 -11.89
C ASN A 75 10.72 -11.80 -12.81
N HIS A 76 9.85 -12.77 -12.60
CA HIS A 76 9.72 -13.98 -13.39
C HIS A 76 8.36 -13.99 -14.13
N GLU A 77 8.19 -14.78 -15.15
CA GLU A 77 6.91 -14.90 -15.88
C GLU A 77 5.74 -15.29 -14.97
N GLU A 78 6.00 -16.09 -13.94
CA GLU A 78 4.98 -16.63 -13.04
C GLU A 78 4.88 -15.91 -11.70
N PHE A 79 5.91 -15.18 -11.27
CA PHE A 79 5.94 -14.54 -9.96
C PHE A 79 6.86 -13.33 -9.91
N ASP A 80 6.59 -12.46 -8.94
CA ASP A 80 7.47 -11.37 -8.53
C ASP A 80 7.93 -11.59 -7.10
N LEU A 81 9.21 -11.34 -6.83
CA LEU A 81 9.80 -11.37 -5.50
C LEU A 81 10.65 -10.13 -5.27
N THR A 82 10.35 -9.42 -4.22
CA THR A 82 11.23 -8.40 -3.65
C THR A 82 11.62 -8.82 -2.24
N THR A 83 12.89 -8.77 -1.91
CA THR A 83 13.38 -9.05 -0.55
C THR A 83 14.56 -8.17 -0.22
N GLY A 84 14.76 -7.89 1.05
CA GLY A 84 15.87 -7.04 1.46
C GLY A 84 15.98 -6.85 2.95
N ILE A 85 16.92 -5.99 3.29
CA ILE A 85 17.15 -5.47 4.62
C ILE A 85 17.29 -3.96 4.55
N SER A 86 16.75 -3.24 5.52
CA SER A 86 16.87 -1.79 5.58
C SER A 86 17.12 -1.30 6.99
N SER A 87 17.82 -0.17 7.09
CA SER A 87 18.03 0.56 8.34
C SER A 87 17.70 2.03 8.14
N TYR A 88 17.06 2.62 9.14
CA TYR A 88 16.70 4.02 9.17
C TYR A 88 17.38 4.69 10.37
N GLU A 89 17.94 5.86 10.15
CA GLU A 89 18.58 6.67 11.19
C GLU A 89 17.99 8.06 11.19
N ASN A 90 17.46 8.52 12.33
CA ASN A 90 16.99 9.89 12.52
C ASN A 90 17.96 10.64 13.46
N LEU A 91 18.67 11.64 12.92
CA LEU A 91 19.68 12.41 13.63
C LEU A 91 19.10 13.31 14.73
N GLN A 92 17.80 13.57 14.73
CA GLN A 92 17.14 14.42 15.73
C GLN A 92 16.75 13.66 16.99
N LEU A 93 16.74 12.32 16.93
CA LEU A 93 16.35 11.46 18.04
C LEU A 93 17.55 11.03 18.88
N HIS A 94 17.30 10.73 20.16
CA HIS A 94 18.32 10.25 21.06
C HIS A 94 18.59 8.74 20.88
N ASN A 95 19.70 8.28 21.38
CA ASN A 95 20.34 6.98 21.15
C ASN A 95 19.43 5.77 20.88
N ASN A 96 18.41 5.54 21.66
CA ASN A 96 17.56 4.36 21.53
C ASN A 96 16.53 4.50 20.41
N ASP A 97 16.03 5.72 20.17
CA ASP A 97 14.98 5.99 19.18
C ASP A 97 15.56 6.32 17.80
N ARG A 98 16.87 6.52 17.74
CA ARG A 98 17.58 6.97 16.55
C ARG A 98 17.55 5.96 15.41
N TYR A 99 17.63 4.67 15.71
CA TYR A 99 17.75 3.60 14.72
C TYR A 99 16.51 2.73 14.67
N GLN A 100 16.07 2.45 13.46
CA GLN A 100 15.04 1.48 13.16
C GLN A 100 15.57 0.53 12.09
N TYR A 101 15.27 -0.76 12.22
CA TYR A 101 15.72 -1.78 11.29
C TYR A 101 14.54 -2.62 10.80
N THR A 102 14.59 -2.99 9.53
CA THR A 102 13.72 -4.02 8.95
C THR A 102 14.62 -5.14 8.43
N LEU A 103 14.64 -6.29 9.14
CA LEU A 103 15.67 -7.33 8.98
C LEU A 103 15.08 -8.75 9.11
N PRO A 104 14.79 -9.49 8.05
CA PRO A 104 14.58 -9.06 6.67
C PRO A 104 13.13 -8.60 6.42
N TYR A 105 12.87 -8.15 5.19
CA TYR A 105 11.53 -8.06 4.64
C TYR A 105 11.44 -8.82 3.31
N TYR A 106 10.23 -9.20 2.90
CA TYR A 106 9.96 -9.72 1.57
C TYR A 106 8.53 -9.41 1.12
N ASP A 107 8.34 -9.36 -0.18
CA ASP A 107 7.04 -9.31 -0.88
C ASP A 107 7.09 -10.30 -2.05
N PHE A 108 6.16 -11.23 -2.07
CA PHE A 108 6.04 -12.28 -3.08
C PHE A 108 4.64 -12.29 -3.68
N ASN A 109 4.54 -12.25 -5.01
CA ASN A 109 3.28 -12.27 -5.75
C ASN A 109 3.31 -13.36 -6.81
N LYS A 110 2.26 -14.16 -6.89
CA LYS A 110 2.10 -15.20 -7.92
C LYS A 110 0.64 -15.37 -8.32
N ILE A 111 0.39 -15.47 -9.64
CA ILE A 111 -0.90 -15.94 -10.17
C ILE A 111 -0.85 -17.46 -10.19
N LEU A 112 -1.59 -18.12 -9.28
CA LEU A 112 -1.57 -19.59 -9.17
C LEU A 112 -2.33 -20.25 -10.31
N PHE A 113 -3.55 -19.76 -10.58
CA PHE A 113 -4.45 -20.35 -11.58
C PHE A 113 -5.14 -19.20 -12.35
N PRO A 114 -4.62 -18.82 -13.54
CA PRO A 114 -5.15 -17.68 -14.29
C PRO A 114 -6.56 -17.91 -14.86
N ASN A 115 -6.99 -19.17 -15.04
CA ASN A 115 -8.27 -19.51 -15.66
C ASN A 115 -9.10 -20.52 -14.84
N PHE A 116 -9.04 -20.48 -13.52
CA PHE A 116 -9.76 -21.42 -12.67
C PHE A 116 -11.26 -21.09 -12.60
N LYS A 117 -12.13 -22.00 -13.05
CA LYS A 117 -13.61 -21.89 -12.95
C LYS A 117 -14.14 -20.48 -13.29
N LYS A 118 -13.73 -19.97 -14.46
CA LYS A 118 -14.10 -18.63 -14.92
C LYS A 118 -13.64 -17.50 -13.97
N GLY A 119 -12.45 -17.59 -13.48
CA GLY A 119 -11.80 -16.61 -12.63
C GLY A 119 -10.32 -16.89 -12.49
N SER A 120 -9.66 -16.22 -11.59
CA SER A 120 -8.23 -16.41 -11.31
C SER A 120 -7.97 -16.47 -9.81
N PHE A 121 -6.97 -17.26 -9.42
CA PHE A 121 -6.39 -17.22 -8.08
C PHE A 121 -5.05 -16.50 -8.11
N GLN A 122 -4.89 -15.56 -7.19
CA GLN A 122 -3.64 -14.87 -6.94
C GLN A 122 -3.22 -15.11 -5.49
N PHE A 123 -1.95 -15.43 -5.30
CA PHE A 123 -1.34 -15.56 -3.99
C PHE A 123 -0.34 -14.42 -3.78
N ASN A 124 -0.48 -13.71 -2.65
CA ASN A 124 0.47 -12.72 -2.19
C ASN A 124 0.96 -13.12 -0.81
N SER A 125 2.26 -13.02 -0.58
CA SER A 125 2.86 -13.21 0.73
C SER A 125 3.84 -12.10 0.99
N ASN A 126 3.70 -11.40 2.12
CA ASN A 126 4.68 -10.44 2.56
C ASN A 126 5.02 -10.66 4.03
N GLY A 127 6.25 -10.34 4.37
CA GLY A 127 6.73 -10.47 5.74
C GLY A 127 7.80 -9.46 6.05
N ASN A 128 7.88 -9.08 7.32
CA ASN A 128 8.93 -8.21 7.82
C ASN A 128 9.21 -8.45 9.30
N ASN A 129 10.43 -8.15 9.70
CA ASN A 129 10.86 -8.07 11.08
C ASN A 129 11.36 -6.65 11.35
N ASN A 130 10.59 -5.89 12.11
CA ASN A 130 10.91 -4.51 12.45
C ASN A 130 11.45 -4.44 13.88
N LEU A 131 12.63 -3.88 14.05
CA LEU A 131 13.23 -3.57 15.34
C LEU A 131 13.32 -2.06 15.50
N LYS A 132 12.66 -1.52 16.52
CA LYS A 132 12.69 -0.10 16.89
C LYS A 132 13.24 0.05 18.30
N ASN A 133 13.80 1.22 18.59
CA ASN A 133 14.23 1.59 19.95
C ASN A 133 15.09 0.51 20.63
N THR A 134 15.83 -0.28 19.82
CA THR A 134 16.69 -1.39 20.25
C THR A 134 16.01 -2.56 20.96
N ASN A 135 14.74 -2.45 21.36
CA ASN A 135 14.03 -3.47 22.16
C ASN A 135 12.58 -3.74 21.74
N GLU A 136 12.01 -2.94 20.83
CA GLU A 136 10.67 -3.14 20.31
C GLU A 136 10.73 -3.95 19.01
N LEU A 137 10.34 -5.20 19.08
CA LEU A 137 10.35 -6.10 17.93
C LEU A 137 8.92 -6.37 17.47
N THR A 138 8.68 -6.22 16.19
CA THR A 138 7.46 -6.67 15.52
C THR A 138 7.84 -7.58 14.36
N SER A 139 7.36 -8.82 14.38
CA SER A 139 7.52 -9.77 13.28
C SER A 139 6.15 -10.16 12.76
N GLN A 140 5.96 -10.06 11.44
CA GLN A 140 4.71 -10.46 10.80
C GLN A 140 4.95 -11.12 9.45
N ILE A 141 4.08 -12.07 9.13
CA ILE A 141 3.93 -12.70 7.82
C ILE A 141 2.44 -12.66 7.47
N VAL A 142 2.12 -12.08 6.33
CA VAL A 142 0.76 -11.97 5.81
C VAL A 142 0.67 -12.75 4.51
N ASN A 143 -0.20 -13.74 4.47
CA ASN A 143 -0.51 -14.49 3.26
C ASN A 143 -1.94 -14.16 2.81
N ASN A 144 -2.11 -13.80 1.55
CA ASN A 144 -3.41 -13.54 0.95
C ASN A 144 -3.63 -14.50 -0.22
N LEU A 145 -4.79 -15.13 -0.25
CA LEU A 145 -5.26 -15.91 -1.38
C LEU A 145 -6.52 -15.25 -1.93
N LEU A 146 -6.38 -14.56 -3.05
CA LEU A 146 -7.46 -13.83 -3.70
C LEU A 146 -8.01 -14.65 -4.88
N TYR A 147 -9.30 -14.99 -4.83
CA TYR A 147 -10.06 -15.42 -5.99
C TYR A 147 -10.83 -14.23 -6.56
N SER A 148 -10.68 -13.99 -7.86
CA SER A 148 -11.46 -13.02 -8.63
C SER A 148 -12.18 -13.73 -9.77
N SER A 149 -13.52 -13.68 -9.79
CA SER A 149 -14.28 -14.19 -10.93
C SER A 149 -14.03 -13.34 -12.18
N GLN A 150 -14.28 -13.91 -13.35
CA GLN A 150 -14.49 -13.09 -14.55
C GLN A 150 -15.74 -12.22 -14.41
N ASP A 151 -15.92 -11.26 -15.31
CA ASP A 151 -17.15 -10.51 -15.43
C ASP A 151 -18.25 -11.38 -16.04
N TYR A 152 -19.41 -11.40 -15.39
CA TYR A 152 -20.62 -12.03 -15.89
C TYR A 152 -21.57 -10.97 -16.45
N PHE A 153 -22.16 -11.25 -17.60
CA PHE A 153 -23.03 -10.33 -18.30
C PHE A 153 -24.47 -10.86 -18.31
N SER A 154 -25.41 -10.05 -17.83
CA SER A 154 -26.82 -10.36 -17.97
C SER A 154 -27.38 -9.86 -19.29
N LYS A 155 -28.53 -10.39 -19.72
CA LYS A 155 -29.24 -9.92 -20.92
C LYS A 155 -29.64 -8.43 -20.87
N ASN A 156 -29.78 -7.87 -19.66
CA ASN A 156 -30.17 -6.48 -19.43
C ASN A 156 -28.97 -5.52 -19.32
N GLY A 157 -27.74 -5.97 -19.66
CA GLY A 157 -26.56 -5.15 -19.60
C GLY A 157 -25.93 -5.01 -18.20
N LEU A 158 -26.45 -5.72 -17.19
CA LEU A 158 -25.83 -5.78 -15.87
C LEU A 158 -24.55 -6.59 -15.96
N ILE A 159 -23.45 -6.02 -15.50
CA ILE A 159 -22.15 -6.67 -15.35
C ILE A 159 -21.95 -6.92 -13.86
N TYR A 160 -21.61 -8.16 -13.49
CA TYR A 160 -21.32 -8.49 -12.11
C TYR A 160 -20.15 -9.44 -11.99
N LYS A 161 -19.42 -9.30 -10.89
CA LYS A 161 -18.34 -10.20 -10.50
C LYS A 161 -18.26 -10.35 -9.00
N PHE A 162 -17.62 -11.40 -8.55
CA PHE A 162 -17.36 -11.61 -7.13
C PHE A 162 -15.89 -11.91 -6.87
N ASN A 163 -15.45 -11.49 -5.71
CA ASN A 163 -14.12 -11.67 -5.20
C ASN A 163 -14.19 -12.34 -3.81
N VAL A 164 -13.26 -13.22 -3.53
CA VAL A 164 -13.07 -13.81 -2.20
C VAL A 164 -11.60 -13.66 -1.85
N ASN A 165 -11.29 -13.05 -0.73
CA ASN A 165 -9.93 -12.97 -0.23
C ASN A 165 -9.84 -13.66 1.14
N LEU A 166 -8.93 -14.63 1.24
CA LEU A 166 -8.53 -15.26 2.49
C LEU A 166 -7.18 -14.69 2.89
N LYS A 167 -7.09 -14.21 4.13
CA LYS A 167 -5.87 -13.66 4.70
C LYS A 167 -5.47 -14.47 5.92
N ASN A 168 -4.22 -14.95 5.95
CA ASN A 168 -3.60 -15.50 7.13
C ASN A 168 -2.54 -14.50 7.63
N LEU A 169 -2.68 -14.07 8.87
CA LEU A 169 -1.71 -13.24 9.56
C LEU A 169 -1.01 -14.07 10.63
N ASN A 170 0.30 -14.22 10.50
CA ASN A 170 1.17 -14.73 11.55
C ASN A 170 1.95 -13.57 12.16
N SER A 171 1.86 -13.36 13.45
CA SER A 171 2.48 -12.20 14.10
C SER A 171 3.00 -12.52 15.49
N VAL A 172 4.04 -11.78 15.88
CA VAL A 172 4.58 -11.75 17.24
C VAL A 172 5.16 -10.37 17.50
N GLY A 173 4.94 -9.84 18.70
CA GLY A 173 5.50 -8.57 19.15
C GLY A 173 6.25 -8.73 20.46
N LYS A 174 7.32 -8.00 20.66
CA LYS A 174 8.03 -7.89 21.94
C LYS A 174 8.13 -6.42 22.30
N ASN A 175 7.69 -6.09 23.51
CA ASN A 175 7.64 -4.71 24.03
C ASN A 175 6.80 -3.74 23.18
N VAL A 176 5.83 -4.25 22.44
CA VAL A 176 4.87 -3.48 21.62
C VAL A 176 3.45 -3.84 22.01
N SER A 177 2.52 -2.89 21.89
CA SER A 177 1.11 -3.13 22.23
C SER A 177 0.30 -3.68 21.04
N GLU A 178 0.82 -3.61 19.84
CA GLU A 178 0.12 -3.96 18.59
C GLU A 178 -0.06 -5.47 18.45
N TYR A 179 0.94 -6.26 18.86
CA TYR A 179 0.93 -7.73 18.79
C TYR A 179 1.28 -8.38 20.12
N LYS A 180 0.76 -9.58 20.35
CA LYS A 180 1.09 -10.36 21.52
C LYS A 180 2.54 -10.83 21.51
N SER A 181 3.11 -11.05 22.69
CA SER A 181 4.48 -11.57 22.86
C SER A 181 4.63 -13.05 22.51
N SER A 182 3.52 -13.79 22.43
CA SER A 182 3.47 -15.16 21.91
C SER A 182 3.08 -15.16 20.44
N PRO A 183 3.62 -16.07 19.61
CA PRO A 183 3.22 -16.20 18.21
C PRO A 183 1.71 -16.38 18.06
N GLN A 184 1.10 -15.65 17.16
CA GLN A 184 -0.31 -15.71 16.83
C GLN A 184 -0.47 -16.08 15.36
N ALA A 185 -1.47 -16.90 15.04
CA ALA A 185 -1.91 -17.18 13.70
C ALA A 185 -3.40 -16.86 13.59
N GLU A 186 -3.76 -15.93 12.73
CA GLU A 186 -5.13 -15.46 12.55
C GLU A 186 -5.55 -15.70 11.09
N LEU A 187 -6.78 -16.17 10.89
CA LEU A 187 -7.38 -16.37 9.57
C LEU A 187 -8.58 -15.44 9.42
N MET A 188 -8.57 -14.67 8.36
CA MET A 188 -9.62 -13.69 8.04
C MET A 188 -10.11 -13.92 6.63
N SER A 189 -11.37 -13.52 6.36
CA SER A 189 -11.93 -13.64 5.02
C SER A 189 -12.81 -12.43 4.68
N ILE A 190 -12.84 -12.07 3.41
CA ILE A 190 -13.78 -11.09 2.88
C ILE A 190 -14.36 -11.60 1.55
N PHE A 191 -15.68 -11.53 1.44
CA PHE A 191 -16.42 -11.75 0.22
C PHE A 191 -16.93 -10.41 -0.32
N GLU A 192 -16.82 -10.21 -1.62
CA GLU A 192 -17.32 -9.02 -2.31
C GLU A 192 -18.10 -9.40 -3.57
N LEU A 193 -19.30 -8.84 -3.73
CA LEU A 193 -20.08 -8.87 -4.97
C LEU A 193 -20.15 -7.46 -5.53
N LYS A 194 -19.61 -7.26 -6.72
CA LYS A 194 -19.69 -5.99 -7.47
C LYS A 194 -20.70 -6.11 -8.60
N SER A 195 -21.43 -5.02 -8.86
CA SER A 195 -22.34 -4.93 -9.99
C SER A 195 -22.32 -3.53 -10.59
N THR A 196 -22.35 -3.45 -11.93
CA THR A 196 -22.38 -2.20 -12.68
C THR A 196 -23.31 -2.32 -13.89
N ILE A 197 -23.91 -1.18 -14.28
CA ILE A 197 -24.71 -1.08 -15.51
C ILE A 197 -24.18 0.10 -16.32
N PRO A 198 -23.30 -0.11 -17.31
CA PRO A 198 -22.78 0.96 -18.16
C PRO A 198 -23.86 1.38 -19.18
N LEU A 199 -24.42 2.55 -18.99
CA LEU A 199 -25.37 3.17 -19.93
C LEU A 199 -24.61 4.12 -20.85
N LYS A 200 -24.80 3.96 -22.16
CA LYS A 200 -24.13 4.76 -23.19
C LYS A 200 -25.15 5.64 -23.93
N LYS A 201 -24.80 6.92 -24.12
CA LYS A 201 -25.51 7.83 -25.01
C LYS A 201 -24.49 8.51 -25.96
N GLN A 202 -24.77 8.42 -27.23
CA GLN A 202 -23.98 9.09 -28.27
C GLN A 202 -24.81 10.12 -29.01
N THR A 203 -24.24 11.30 -29.22
CA THR A 203 -24.78 12.36 -30.06
C THR A 203 -23.75 12.68 -31.16
N GLU A 204 -24.05 13.56 -32.08
CA GLU A 204 -23.11 13.98 -33.14
C GLU A 204 -21.77 14.58 -32.59
N LYS A 205 -21.85 15.21 -31.40
CA LYS A 205 -20.71 15.94 -30.81
C LYS A 205 -20.10 15.21 -29.61
N TYR A 206 -20.88 14.42 -28.86
CA TYR A 206 -20.49 13.90 -27.56
C TYR A 206 -20.80 12.43 -27.42
N LEU A 207 -19.92 11.74 -26.71
CA LEU A 207 -20.11 10.39 -26.17
C LEU A 207 -20.23 10.52 -24.65
N SER A 208 -21.31 9.98 -24.10
CA SER A 208 -21.55 10.03 -22.65
C SER A 208 -21.77 8.62 -22.11
N TYR A 209 -21.23 8.36 -20.93
CA TYR A 209 -21.43 7.14 -20.15
C TYR A 209 -21.98 7.51 -18.78
N LEU A 210 -23.01 6.80 -18.34
CA LEU A 210 -23.48 6.82 -16.97
C LEU A 210 -23.38 5.41 -16.43
N THR A 211 -22.59 5.19 -15.38
CA THR A 211 -22.29 3.87 -14.83
C THR A 211 -22.66 3.81 -13.35
N PRO A 212 -23.93 3.45 -13.01
CA PRO A 212 -24.26 3.07 -11.64
C PRO A 212 -23.45 1.86 -11.19
N LYS A 213 -23.01 1.88 -9.93
CA LYS A 213 -22.15 0.85 -9.32
C LYS A 213 -22.67 0.48 -7.95
N ILE A 214 -22.63 -0.80 -7.64
CA ILE A 214 -22.95 -1.34 -6.33
C ILE A 214 -21.87 -2.34 -5.94
N SER A 215 -21.41 -2.31 -4.69
CA SER A 215 -20.55 -3.34 -4.12
C SER A 215 -21.07 -3.74 -2.76
N PHE A 216 -21.38 -5.02 -2.61
CA PHE A 216 -21.76 -5.63 -1.33
C PHE A 216 -20.59 -6.42 -0.78
N ARG A 217 -20.25 -6.22 0.50
CA ARG A 217 -19.14 -6.89 1.18
C ARG A 217 -19.59 -7.53 2.47
N VAL A 218 -19.00 -8.67 2.77
CA VAL A 218 -19.16 -9.40 4.04
C VAL A 218 -17.80 -9.88 4.51
N ASN A 219 -17.41 -9.46 5.70
CA ASN A 219 -16.31 -10.03 6.45
C ASN A 219 -16.84 -10.56 7.79
N PRO A 220 -16.89 -11.88 8.00
CA PRO A 220 -17.34 -12.48 9.25
C PRO A 220 -16.26 -12.47 10.34
N SER A 221 -15.01 -12.13 9.98
CA SER A 221 -13.88 -12.18 10.90
C SER A 221 -13.78 -10.88 11.71
N ASP A 222 -13.16 -10.96 12.86
CA ASP A 222 -12.78 -9.79 13.65
C ASP A 222 -11.70 -8.99 12.93
N MET A 223 -11.59 -7.70 13.26
CA MET A 223 -10.57 -6.82 12.74
C MET A 223 -9.66 -6.28 13.85
N LYS A 224 -8.45 -5.90 13.49
CA LYS A 224 -7.55 -5.17 14.37
C LYS A 224 -8.06 -3.74 14.60
N ASN A 225 -7.67 -3.15 15.73
CA ASN A 225 -8.04 -1.76 16.03
C ASN A 225 -7.18 -0.78 15.22
N HIS A 226 -7.79 -0.18 14.21
CA HIS A 226 -7.21 0.86 13.35
C HIS A 226 -7.87 2.23 13.54
N SER A 227 -8.57 2.46 14.65
CA SER A 227 -9.33 3.69 14.90
C SER A 227 -8.47 4.96 14.84
N SER A 228 -7.19 4.86 15.19
CA SER A 228 -6.20 5.96 15.12
C SER A 228 -5.48 6.07 13.77
N ALA A 229 -5.66 5.12 12.86
CA ALA A 229 -4.97 5.15 11.57
C ALA A 229 -5.43 6.34 10.71
N ASP A 230 -4.46 7.01 10.07
CA ASP A 230 -4.75 8.10 9.14
C ASP A 230 -5.11 7.54 7.75
N LYS A 231 -6.30 6.96 7.64
CA LYS A 231 -6.84 6.38 6.41
C LYS A 231 -8.14 7.08 6.02
N THR A 232 -8.25 7.44 4.75
CA THR A 232 -9.40 8.12 4.17
C THR A 232 -9.96 7.35 2.98
N LEU A 233 -11.24 7.59 2.68
CA LEU A 233 -11.87 7.16 1.44
C LEU A 233 -11.87 8.28 0.41
N ASN A 234 -11.84 7.87 -0.84
CA ASN A 234 -12.08 8.71 -2.00
C ASN A 234 -12.78 7.89 -3.11
N THR A 235 -13.07 8.52 -4.23
CA THR A 235 -13.77 7.88 -5.34
C THR A 235 -12.99 6.76 -6.02
N ASP A 236 -11.66 6.72 -5.87
CA ASP A 236 -10.80 5.73 -6.52
C ASP A 236 -10.66 4.45 -5.69
N ASN A 237 -10.65 4.58 -4.34
CA ASN A 237 -10.45 3.43 -3.45
C ASN A 237 -11.76 2.85 -2.88
N ILE A 238 -12.87 3.58 -2.87
CA ILE A 238 -14.13 3.21 -2.18
C ILE A 238 -14.71 1.87 -2.65
N PHE A 239 -14.46 1.48 -3.90
CA PHE A 239 -14.88 0.20 -4.50
C PHE A 239 -13.77 -0.88 -4.47
N SER A 240 -12.60 -0.61 -3.88
CA SER A 240 -11.54 -1.63 -3.76
C SER A 240 -11.87 -2.63 -2.66
N ILE A 241 -11.56 -3.92 -2.82
CA ILE A 241 -11.86 -4.97 -1.83
C ILE A 241 -11.20 -4.66 -0.47
N ASN A 242 -9.99 -4.11 -0.48
CA ASN A 242 -9.27 -3.60 0.69
C ASN A 242 -9.14 -2.08 0.58
N ARG A 243 -10.27 -1.36 0.66
CA ARG A 243 -10.35 0.08 0.39
C ARG A 243 -9.58 0.98 1.36
N LEU A 244 -9.26 0.50 2.55
CA LEU A 244 -8.45 1.20 3.53
C LEU A 244 -6.98 0.78 3.51
N GLY A 245 -6.62 -0.25 2.72
CA GLY A 245 -5.26 -0.72 2.56
C GLY A 245 -4.65 -1.27 3.85
N PHE A 246 -5.43 -1.98 4.68
CA PHE A 246 -4.89 -2.66 5.86
C PHE A 246 -4.09 -3.89 5.42
N ASN A 247 -2.90 -4.04 5.96
CA ASN A 247 -2.07 -5.21 5.70
C ASN A 247 -2.46 -6.39 6.59
N ASP A 248 -2.77 -6.15 7.83
CA ASP A 248 -2.96 -7.12 8.91
C ASP A 248 -4.43 -7.48 9.21
N SER A 249 -5.40 -6.84 8.54
CA SER A 249 -6.83 -7.13 8.73
C SER A 249 -7.66 -6.77 7.51
N PHE A 250 -8.95 -7.10 7.55
CA PHE A 250 -9.98 -6.59 6.67
C PHE A 250 -10.99 -5.78 7.49
N GLU A 251 -11.68 -4.86 6.83
CA GLU A 251 -12.85 -4.17 7.39
C GLU A 251 -13.92 -5.19 7.81
N ALA A 252 -14.24 -5.25 9.11
CA ALA A 252 -15.20 -6.20 9.66
C ALA A 252 -16.65 -5.87 9.31
N GLY A 253 -17.53 -6.87 9.38
CA GLY A 253 -18.98 -6.74 9.24
C GLY A 253 -19.44 -6.70 7.79
N ARG A 254 -20.62 -6.08 7.57
CA ARG A 254 -21.26 -6.00 6.26
C ARG A 254 -21.35 -4.56 5.80
N SER A 255 -21.13 -4.34 4.51
CA SER A 255 -21.30 -3.01 3.92
C SER A 255 -21.82 -3.07 2.50
N LEU A 256 -22.63 -2.07 2.14
CA LEU A 256 -23.12 -1.80 0.80
C LEU A 256 -22.55 -0.46 0.34
N THR A 257 -21.78 -0.47 -0.74
CA THR A 257 -21.32 0.73 -1.41
C THR A 257 -22.18 1.00 -2.62
N ILE A 258 -22.71 2.22 -2.75
CA ILE A 258 -23.47 2.66 -3.91
C ILE A 258 -22.74 3.86 -4.50
N GLY A 259 -22.64 3.90 -5.82
CA GLY A 259 -22.03 5.02 -6.52
C GLY A 259 -22.44 5.13 -7.96
N VAL A 260 -22.01 6.20 -8.59
CA VAL A 260 -22.25 6.48 -10.00
C VAL A 260 -21.06 7.22 -10.58
N ASP A 261 -20.63 6.77 -11.76
CA ASP A 261 -19.67 7.51 -12.59
C ASP A 261 -20.40 8.06 -13.80
N TYR A 262 -20.18 9.34 -14.08
CA TYR A 262 -20.62 9.98 -15.31
C TYR A 262 -19.41 10.52 -16.04
N ASN A 263 -19.27 10.14 -17.30
CA ASN A 263 -18.24 10.65 -18.21
C ASN A 263 -18.89 11.17 -19.47
N LYS A 264 -18.51 12.38 -19.90
CA LYS A 264 -18.93 13.00 -21.17
C LYS A 264 -17.70 13.48 -21.90
N GLN A 265 -17.51 13.03 -23.12
CA GLN A 265 -16.33 13.29 -23.93
C GLN A 265 -16.70 13.81 -25.30
N MET A 266 -15.93 14.78 -25.84
CA MET A 266 -16.14 15.31 -27.17
C MET A 266 -15.58 14.35 -28.22
N LEU A 267 -16.37 13.98 -29.24
CA LEU A 267 -15.93 13.01 -30.25
C LEU A 267 -14.80 13.52 -31.14
N LYS A 268 -14.73 14.87 -31.42
CA LYS A 268 -13.71 15.49 -32.25
C LYS A 268 -12.40 15.78 -31.52
N ASP A 269 -12.43 15.84 -30.16
CA ASP A 269 -11.28 16.13 -29.30
C ASP A 269 -11.43 15.40 -27.99
N LEU A 270 -10.82 14.24 -27.90
CA LEU A 270 -10.94 13.36 -26.74
C LEU A 270 -10.33 13.95 -25.45
N ASN A 271 -9.49 14.99 -25.55
CA ASN A 271 -8.97 15.70 -24.39
C ASN A 271 -10.01 16.61 -23.74
N LYS A 272 -11.11 16.92 -24.47
CA LYS A 272 -12.24 17.67 -23.91
C LYS A 272 -13.25 16.73 -23.31
N TYR A 273 -13.30 16.71 -21.97
CA TYR A 273 -14.17 15.82 -21.23
C TYR A 273 -14.64 16.41 -19.90
N PHE A 274 -15.75 15.89 -19.44
CA PHE A 274 -16.27 16.09 -18.09
C PHE A 274 -16.44 14.74 -17.42
N GLU A 275 -15.92 14.60 -16.20
CA GLU A 275 -16.06 13.41 -15.36
C GLU A 275 -16.61 13.79 -13.99
N LEU A 276 -17.62 13.04 -13.52
CA LEU A 276 -18.18 13.14 -12.19
C LEU A 276 -18.28 11.74 -11.59
N LYS A 277 -17.73 11.55 -10.40
CA LYS A 277 -17.88 10.32 -9.62
C LYS A 277 -18.49 10.65 -8.27
N LEU A 278 -19.47 9.89 -7.85
CA LEU A 278 -20.11 10.00 -6.54
C LEU A 278 -20.27 8.62 -5.93
N ALA A 279 -19.98 8.47 -4.63
CA ALA A 279 -20.21 7.21 -3.92
C ALA A 279 -20.39 7.41 -2.41
N THR A 280 -21.10 6.49 -1.78
CA THR A 280 -21.28 6.42 -0.32
C THR A 280 -21.36 4.96 0.13
N VAL A 281 -21.13 4.72 1.43
CA VAL A 281 -21.12 3.38 2.03
C VAL A 281 -22.16 3.33 3.15
N PHE A 282 -22.95 2.28 3.14
CA PHE A 282 -23.89 1.90 4.20
C PHE A 282 -23.36 0.65 4.90
N ARG A 283 -23.46 0.62 6.23
CA ARG A 283 -23.06 -0.50 7.07
C ARG A 283 -24.25 -0.97 7.91
N ASP A 284 -24.27 -2.26 8.21
CA ASP A 284 -25.31 -2.83 9.09
C ASP A 284 -25.18 -2.33 10.54
N LYS A 285 -23.94 -2.11 11.00
CA LYS A 285 -23.62 -1.61 12.34
C LYS A 285 -22.40 -0.69 12.34
N GLU A 286 -22.28 0.11 13.37
CA GLU A 286 -21.08 0.90 13.64
C GLU A 286 -19.90 -0.02 13.99
N GLU A 287 -18.68 0.41 13.63
CA GLU A 287 -17.45 -0.32 13.91
C GLU A 287 -16.37 0.63 14.44
N ASN A 288 -16.17 0.61 15.74
CA ASN A 288 -15.27 1.55 16.43
C ASN A 288 -13.79 1.34 16.11
N PHE A 289 -13.41 0.17 15.58
CA PHE A 289 -12.02 -0.13 15.20
C PHE A 289 -11.65 0.44 13.83
N LEU A 290 -12.61 0.99 13.10
CA LEU A 290 -12.36 1.66 11.83
C LEU A 290 -11.87 3.11 12.02
N PRO A 291 -10.99 3.61 11.13
CA PRO A 291 -10.49 4.98 11.18
C PRO A 291 -11.61 6.00 11.10
N LYS A 292 -11.63 6.95 12.03
CA LYS A 292 -12.66 8.01 12.08
C LYS A 292 -12.63 8.90 10.84
N LYS A 293 -11.45 9.18 10.27
CA LYS A 293 -11.31 9.99 9.06
C LYS A 293 -11.92 9.31 7.81
N SER A 294 -12.01 7.99 7.78
CA SER A 294 -12.66 7.26 6.71
C SER A 294 -14.19 7.37 6.75
N THR A 295 -14.76 7.76 7.87
CA THR A 295 -16.20 7.77 8.20
C THR A 295 -16.91 6.42 8.11
N LEU A 296 -16.14 5.33 7.89
CA LEU A 296 -16.66 3.95 7.87
C LEU A 296 -16.98 3.40 9.27
N ASN A 297 -16.53 4.05 10.31
CA ASN A 297 -16.87 3.71 11.70
C ASN A 297 -18.37 3.91 12.00
N ARG A 298 -19.11 4.63 11.14
CA ARG A 298 -20.55 4.94 11.24
C ARG A 298 -21.39 4.00 10.36
N LYS A 299 -22.70 3.96 10.60
CA LYS A 299 -23.66 3.23 9.75
C LYS A 299 -23.73 3.78 8.33
N THR A 300 -23.50 5.06 8.15
CA THR A 300 -23.44 5.72 6.85
C THR A 300 -22.18 6.57 6.77
N SER A 301 -21.38 6.37 5.74
CA SER A 301 -20.20 7.20 5.48
C SER A 301 -20.62 8.57 4.93
N ASN A 302 -19.66 9.48 4.83
CA ASN A 302 -19.83 10.68 4.02
C ASN A 302 -20.10 10.31 2.55
N LEU A 303 -20.70 11.23 1.82
CA LEU A 303 -20.74 11.19 0.36
C LEU A 303 -19.36 11.64 -0.17
N PHE A 304 -18.73 10.77 -0.96
CA PHE A 304 -17.47 11.06 -1.63
C PHE A 304 -17.74 11.42 -3.08
N GLY A 305 -17.08 12.47 -3.55
CA GLY A 305 -17.23 12.94 -4.92
C GLY A 305 -15.91 13.44 -5.50
N SER A 306 -15.76 13.27 -6.81
CA SER A 306 -14.73 13.92 -7.60
C SER A 306 -15.31 14.46 -8.89
N MET A 307 -14.85 15.61 -9.32
CA MET A 307 -15.29 16.26 -10.57
C MET A 307 -14.06 16.78 -11.31
N THR A 308 -13.95 16.40 -12.57
CA THR A 308 -12.92 16.91 -13.49
C THR A 308 -13.61 17.52 -14.70
N ASN A 309 -13.24 18.73 -15.06
CA ASN A 309 -13.72 19.42 -16.25
C ASN A 309 -12.55 19.92 -17.08
N ASN A 310 -12.51 19.50 -18.33
CA ASN A 310 -11.48 19.88 -19.32
C ASN A 310 -12.13 20.28 -20.66
N PHE A 311 -13.15 21.13 -20.62
CA PHE A 311 -13.79 21.70 -21.81
C PHE A 311 -13.24 23.06 -22.17
#